data_f28b64c05a9e77aa62d69f15ea689ad2
#
_entry.id   f28b64c05a9e77aa62d69f15ea689ad2
#
_cell.length_a   1.000
_cell.length_b   1.000
_cell.length_c   1.000
_cell.angle_alpha   90.00
_cell.angle_beta   90.00
_cell.angle_gamma   90.00
#
_symmetry.space_group_name_H-M   'P 1'
#
loop_
_entity.id
_entity.type
_entity.pdbx_description
1 polymer ?
#
loop_
_entity_poly.entity_id
_entity_poly.type
_entity_poly.pdbx_seq_one_letter_code
_entity_poly.pdbx_strand_id
1 'polypeptide(L)'
;MNNRLNGTSIRQYSTTFLLLGSMASTAHGQAVDEFHPAALNTDALKQSMIAEFALAYDDIPTAIHNYTVLAIKSNSTTIKQRALDIALEYNDLKAALDIATHWVVQEPEDVPALFYLAHIALRAHEYKLAANTLDKILTIDPNADLEQILAGIAPESKEDRENLLATLKTSKEKENPSILVMIAGFEAQNGHLEDALNNTNKALKKRPKVTGFILMKANLLTSLGEIEETQKWLAKSSRRHRDNLDVRLAEARFLIRHSEPQLALKKLEDIIKIWPDNEDAKFIAGLTSIDLKYYEKAEQYLVDLRYSAKYQNDAYYYLAVNAERKQHFETAKAYYRLVDGSLYVVSRRNLVSIFEKQGNLNDALRFLTQERVNYPQHASFLYQAQAEILKKMGNKKAALRLLDEAIKNISDDPELIYAEVLMLDPFSDRDKLDRTLKQLLLIEPNSPTYLNAYAYTLALQNRRLDEARQYAQLALEYAPEQASILDTLGYIAFLQNDFNAAIDSLGKAYAISQNVNIGVRLAKALYMQGNLTEFSQVLQQLKEKNANDPQLKQLDALILPTATKKS
;
A
#
# COMPACT_ATOMS: atom_id res chain seq x y z
N MET A 1 -26.66 12.65 17.76
CA MET A 1 -25.89 13.20 18.89
C MET A 1 -24.70 12.29 19.14
N ASN A 2 -23.52 12.85 19.19
CA ASN A 2 -22.20 12.26 19.44
C ASN A 2 -21.52 11.51 18.28
N ASN A 3 -20.98 12.30 17.36
CA ASN A 3 -19.79 11.98 16.56
C ASN A 3 -18.55 11.94 17.47
N ARG A 4 -17.86 10.80 17.53
CA ARG A 4 -16.44 10.75 17.91
C ARG A 4 -15.65 10.44 16.67
N LEU A 5 -15.01 11.46 16.13
CA LEU A 5 -14.12 11.41 14.99
C LEU A 5 -12.74 10.85 15.40
N ASN A 6 -12.22 10.05 14.51
CA ASN A 6 -10.96 9.35 14.46
C ASN A 6 -9.73 10.21 14.80
N GLY A 7 -9.07 9.85 15.90
CA GLY A 7 -7.82 10.47 16.38
C GLY A 7 -6.54 9.75 15.91
N THR A 8 -6.43 9.31 14.66
CA THR A 8 -5.23 8.58 14.18
C THR A 8 -4.36 9.31 13.16
N SER A 9 -4.80 10.49 12.67
CA SER A 9 -4.06 11.25 11.64
C SER A 9 -3.08 12.30 12.21
N ILE A 10 -3.24 12.72 13.46
CA ILE A 10 -2.53 13.88 14.01
C ILE A 10 -1.16 13.53 14.62
N ARG A 11 -0.92 12.25 14.98
CA ARG A 11 0.34 11.84 15.63
C ARG A 11 1.55 11.68 14.71
N GLN A 12 1.39 11.59 13.41
CA GLN A 12 2.52 11.38 12.49
C GLN A 12 3.28 12.66 12.11
N TYR A 13 2.65 13.83 12.21
CA TYR A 13 3.32 15.09 11.86
C TYR A 13 4.10 15.73 13.02
N SER A 14 3.70 15.49 14.27
CA SER A 14 4.39 16.06 15.43
C SER A 14 5.75 15.42 15.72
N THR A 15 5.99 14.17 15.29
CA THR A 15 7.26 13.46 15.51
C THR A 15 8.37 13.94 14.60
N THR A 16 8.09 14.46 13.41
CA THR A 16 9.11 14.96 12.48
C THR A 16 9.66 16.33 12.92
N PHE A 17 8.84 17.16 13.54
CA PHE A 17 9.28 18.46 14.05
C PHE A 17 10.05 18.41 15.37
N LEU A 18 9.77 17.42 16.23
CA LEU A 18 10.55 17.19 17.45
C LEU A 18 12.00 16.78 17.15
N LEU A 19 12.28 16.17 15.99
CA LEU A 19 13.64 15.83 15.55
C LEU A 19 14.45 17.05 15.09
N LEU A 20 13.83 18.08 14.52
CA LEU A 20 14.51 19.32 14.17
C LEU A 20 14.94 20.13 15.41
N GLY A 21 14.12 20.12 16.46
CA GLY A 21 14.45 20.77 17.73
C GLY A 21 15.55 20.06 18.53
N SER A 22 15.70 18.73 18.38
CA SER A 22 16.68 17.96 19.15
C SER A 22 18.09 17.98 18.57
N MET A 23 18.28 18.26 17.28
CA MET A 23 19.61 18.32 16.65
C MET A 23 20.33 19.67 16.82
N ALA A 24 19.59 20.75 17.09
CA ALA A 24 20.18 22.04 17.40
C ALA A 24 20.86 22.08 18.79
N SER A 25 20.56 21.11 19.68
CA SER A 25 21.06 21.12 21.06
C SER A 25 22.41 20.42 21.27
N THR A 26 23.02 19.81 20.25
CA THR A 26 24.30 19.08 20.41
C THR A 26 25.55 19.84 20.00
N ALA A 27 25.46 21.09 19.53
CA ALA A 27 26.58 21.84 19.00
C ALA A 27 27.14 22.95 19.94
N HIS A 28 26.53 23.25 21.08
CA HIS A 28 27.10 24.24 22.02
C HIS A 28 26.98 23.76 23.46
N GLY A 29 28.13 23.69 24.14
CA GLY A 29 28.26 23.46 25.57
C GLY A 29 27.44 24.50 26.35
N GLN A 30 26.61 24.02 27.24
CA GLN A 30 25.71 24.77 28.10
C GLN A 30 26.44 25.82 28.91
N ALA A 31 26.13 27.09 28.71
CA ALA A 31 25.98 28.01 29.82
C ALA A 31 24.54 27.84 30.36
N VAL A 32 24.41 27.43 31.60
CA VAL A 32 23.16 27.51 32.35
C VAL A 32 22.88 29.00 32.50
N ASP A 33 21.96 29.56 31.72
CA ASP A 33 21.50 30.93 31.93
C ASP A 33 20.90 31.02 33.32
N GLU A 34 21.58 31.74 34.23
CA GLU A 34 20.99 32.18 35.47
C GLU A 34 19.69 32.92 35.14
N PHE A 35 18.62 32.48 35.72
CA PHE A 35 17.29 33.07 35.61
C PHE A 35 17.33 34.49 36.18
N HIS A 36 17.72 35.47 35.34
CA HIS A 36 17.45 36.86 35.65
C HIS A 36 15.96 37.12 35.42
N PRO A 37 15.20 37.55 36.43
CA PRO A 37 13.87 38.04 36.23
C PRO A 37 13.95 39.41 35.51
N ALA A 38 14.19 39.38 34.20
CA ALA A 38 13.94 40.52 33.34
C ALA A 38 12.48 40.88 33.55
N ALA A 39 12.18 42.15 33.76
CA ALA A 39 10.86 42.68 34.04
C ALA A 39 9.86 42.01 33.08
N LEU A 40 8.95 41.21 33.64
CA LEU A 40 7.89 40.50 32.91
C LEU A 40 7.21 41.53 32.03
N ASN A 41 7.39 41.43 30.70
CA ASN A 41 6.66 42.29 29.79
C ASN A 41 5.18 41.85 29.91
N THR A 42 4.40 42.61 30.68
CA THR A 42 2.99 42.35 31.00
C THR A 42 2.16 42.15 29.75
N ASP A 43 2.51 42.83 28.65
CA ASP A 43 1.82 42.70 27.36
C ASP A 43 2.15 41.35 26.68
N ALA A 44 3.38 40.88 26.74
CA ALA A 44 3.76 39.58 26.20
C ALA A 44 3.12 38.41 26.98
N LEU A 45 3.10 38.50 28.32
CA LEU A 45 2.40 37.54 29.16
C LEU A 45 0.89 37.51 28.87
N LYS A 46 0.25 38.69 28.76
CA LYS A 46 -1.17 38.79 28.40
C LYS A 46 -1.47 38.16 27.04
N GLN A 47 -0.67 38.46 26.01
CA GLN A 47 -0.84 37.88 24.67
C GLN A 47 -0.66 36.37 24.67
N SER A 48 0.36 35.86 25.38
CA SER A 48 0.56 34.41 25.50
C SER A 48 -0.59 33.70 26.20
N MET A 49 -1.14 34.31 27.29
CA MET A 49 -2.31 33.76 27.96
C MET A 49 -3.56 33.78 27.05
N ILE A 50 -3.80 34.87 26.32
CA ILE A 50 -4.92 34.92 25.36
C ILE A 50 -4.76 33.82 24.30
N ALA A 51 -3.57 33.63 23.77
CA ALA A 51 -3.32 32.62 22.76
C ALA A 51 -3.53 31.18 23.30
N GLU A 52 -3.04 30.86 24.50
CA GLU A 52 -3.25 29.53 25.11
C GLU A 52 -4.71 29.28 25.50
N PHE A 53 -5.43 30.30 26.01
CA PHE A 53 -6.86 30.16 26.24
C PHE A 53 -7.64 29.98 24.94
N ALA A 54 -7.30 30.69 23.87
CA ALA A 54 -7.89 30.51 22.56
C ALA A 54 -7.71 29.09 22.03
N LEU A 55 -6.50 28.52 22.18
CA LEU A 55 -6.23 27.10 21.84
C LEU A 55 -7.09 26.14 22.68
N ALA A 56 -7.20 26.39 23.98
CA ALA A 56 -7.98 25.55 24.89
C ALA A 56 -9.49 25.54 24.56
N TYR A 57 -9.99 26.62 23.95
CA TYR A 57 -11.38 26.76 23.52
C TYR A 57 -11.60 26.56 22.01
N ASP A 58 -10.60 26.05 21.30
CA ASP A 58 -10.64 25.78 19.84
C ASP A 58 -10.86 27.04 18.96
N ASP A 59 -10.52 28.23 19.52
CA ASP A 59 -10.50 29.48 18.76
C ASP A 59 -9.14 29.69 18.08
N ILE A 60 -8.91 28.88 17.05
CA ILE A 60 -7.64 28.79 16.35
C ILE A 60 -7.21 30.12 15.71
N PRO A 61 -8.10 30.87 15.02
CA PRO A 61 -7.70 32.16 14.44
C PRO A 61 -7.17 33.15 15.47
N THR A 62 -7.81 33.27 16.64
CA THR A 62 -7.37 34.14 17.74
C THR A 62 -6.03 33.66 18.32
N ALA A 63 -5.84 32.35 18.45
CA ALA A 63 -4.59 31.78 18.92
C ALA A 63 -3.42 32.11 17.98
N ILE A 64 -3.56 31.81 16.68
CA ILE A 64 -2.53 32.09 15.66
C ILE A 64 -2.19 33.57 15.59
N HIS A 65 -3.22 34.44 15.58
CA HIS A 65 -3.00 35.88 15.56
C HIS A 65 -2.15 36.36 16.74
N ASN A 66 -2.49 35.99 17.98
CA ASN A 66 -1.76 36.42 19.17
C ASN A 66 -0.34 35.80 19.22
N TYR A 67 -0.18 34.54 18.84
CA TYR A 67 1.15 33.94 18.75
C TYR A 67 2.03 34.59 17.67
N THR A 68 1.46 34.94 16.51
CA THR A 68 2.19 35.66 15.45
C THR A 68 2.68 37.00 15.95
N VAL A 69 1.80 37.80 16.58
CA VAL A 69 2.16 39.12 17.16
C VAL A 69 3.24 38.96 18.23
N LEU A 70 3.11 37.95 19.09
CA LEU A 70 4.07 37.68 20.15
C LEU A 70 5.44 37.25 19.57
N ALA A 71 5.47 36.37 18.58
CA ALA A 71 6.69 35.89 17.94
C ALA A 71 7.45 37.03 17.22
N ILE A 72 6.74 37.90 16.52
CA ILE A 72 7.34 39.05 15.81
C ILE A 72 7.99 40.05 16.78
N LYS A 73 7.38 40.25 17.95
CA LYS A 73 7.86 41.21 18.96
C LYS A 73 8.91 40.61 19.91
N SER A 74 9.02 39.29 19.97
CA SER A 74 9.88 38.58 20.92
C SER A 74 11.23 38.27 20.31
N ASN A 75 12.29 38.36 21.13
CA ASN A 75 13.62 37.82 20.80
C ASN A 75 13.80 36.36 21.26
N SER A 76 12.75 35.75 21.86
CA SER A 76 12.82 34.38 22.35
C SER A 76 12.60 33.38 21.23
N THR A 77 13.62 32.56 20.95
CA THR A 77 13.57 31.45 20.00
C THR A 77 12.44 30.47 20.33
N THR A 78 12.22 30.18 21.62
CA THR A 78 11.15 29.27 22.08
C THR A 78 9.75 29.77 21.72
N ILE A 79 9.52 31.08 21.84
CA ILE A 79 8.24 31.69 21.46
C ILE A 79 8.05 31.63 19.95
N LYS A 80 9.08 31.93 19.17
CA LYS A 80 9.06 31.87 17.70
C LYS A 80 8.76 30.44 17.23
N GLN A 81 9.43 29.45 17.80
CA GLN A 81 9.19 28.03 17.49
C GLN A 81 7.75 27.60 17.84
N ARG A 82 7.28 27.92 19.05
CA ARG A 82 5.90 27.59 19.47
C ARG A 82 4.86 28.21 18.53
N ALA A 83 5.05 29.46 18.13
CA ALA A 83 4.17 30.14 17.20
C ALA A 83 4.18 29.48 15.81
N LEU A 84 5.35 29.07 15.32
CA LEU A 84 5.51 28.34 14.06
C LEU A 84 4.83 26.98 14.13
N ASP A 85 5.03 26.22 15.22
CA ASP A 85 4.44 24.89 15.40
C ASP A 85 2.90 24.98 15.31
N ILE A 86 2.30 25.97 15.99
CA ILE A 86 0.85 26.20 15.96
C ILE A 86 0.39 26.58 14.56
N ALA A 87 1.05 27.56 13.91
CA ALA A 87 0.66 27.99 12.57
C ALA A 87 0.75 26.83 11.55
N LEU A 88 1.76 25.95 11.68
CA LEU A 88 1.95 24.80 10.82
C LEU A 88 0.97 23.65 11.13
N GLU A 89 0.65 23.41 12.39
CA GLU A 89 -0.34 22.41 12.83
C GLU A 89 -1.72 22.69 12.23
N TYR A 90 -2.12 23.97 12.22
CA TYR A 90 -3.40 24.39 11.65
C TYR A 90 -3.31 24.85 10.18
N ASN A 91 -2.15 24.58 9.53
CA ASN A 91 -1.91 24.88 8.11
C ASN A 91 -2.10 26.36 7.70
N ASP A 92 -1.85 27.29 8.63
CA ASP A 92 -1.77 28.73 8.31
C ASP A 92 -0.36 29.08 7.81
N LEU A 93 -0.10 28.76 6.54
CA LEU A 93 1.18 28.99 5.90
C LEU A 93 1.55 30.49 5.82
N LYS A 94 0.54 31.39 5.80
CA LYS A 94 0.78 32.82 5.76
C LYS A 94 1.34 33.31 7.09
N ALA A 95 0.72 32.96 8.21
CA ALA A 95 1.23 33.30 9.54
C ALA A 95 2.63 32.68 9.77
N ALA A 96 2.81 31.42 9.40
CA ALA A 96 4.11 30.76 9.50
C ALA A 96 5.20 31.48 8.69
N LEU A 97 4.90 31.92 7.46
CA LEU A 97 5.83 32.65 6.61
C LEU A 97 6.18 34.02 7.19
N ASP A 98 5.21 34.75 7.72
CA ASP A 98 5.41 36.02 8.38
C ASP A 98 6.33 35.90 9.60
N ILE A 99 6.10 34.89 10.46
CA ILE A 99 6.94 34.62 11.64
C ILE A 99 8.37 34.26 11.22
N ALA A 100 8.52 33.31 10.30
CA ALA A 100 9.85 32.84 9.87
C ALA A 100 10.66 33.96 9.16
N THR A 101 9.98 34.77 8.34
CA THR A 101 10.60 35.91 7.66
C THR A 101 11.09 36.95 8.67
N HIS A 102 10.25 37.32 9.66
CA HIS A 102 10.66 38.24 10.72
C HIS A 102 11.81 37.68 11.55
N TRP A 103 11.82 36.40 11.85
CA TRP A 103 12.90 35.77 12.58
C TRP A 103 14.24 35.92 11.82
N VAL A 104 14.24 35.55 10.52
CA VAL A 104 15.43 35.69 9.67
C VAL A 104 15.87 37.16 9.47
N VAL A 105 14.96 38.14 9.53
CA VAL A 105 15.31 39.57 9.50
C VAL A 105 15.98 39.99 10.79
N GLN A 106 15.53 39.51 11.95
CA GLN A 106 16.16 39.80 13.24
C GLN A 106 17.52 39.11 13.41
N GLU A 107 17.61 37.86 12.97
CA GLU A 107 18.76 36.98 13.12
C GLU A 107 19.16 36.38 11.76
N PRO A 108 19.85 37.18 10.90
CA PRO A 108 20.10 36.81 9.52
C PRO A 108 21.00 35.59 9.30
N GLU A 109 21.79 35.19 10.27
CA GLU A 109 22.73 34.05 10.21
C GLU A 109 22.27 32.89 11.10
N ASP A 110 21.11 32.98 11.71
CA ASP A 110 20.54 31.88 12.49
C ASP A 110 20.10 30.75 11.58
N VAL A 111 20.90 29.68 11.55
CA VAL A 111 20.66 28.51 10.67
C VAL A 111 19.32 27.87 10.93
N PRO A 112 18.86 27.61 12.18
CA PRO A 112 17.51 27.15 12.45
C PRO A 112 16.40 28.01 11.82
N ALA A 113 16.47 29.34 11.96
CA ALA A 113 15.49 30.24 11.36
C ALA A 113 15.46 30.13 9.83
N LEU A 114 16.64 30.03 9.20
CA LEU A 114 16.75 29.84 7.77
C LEU A 114 16.17 28.50 7.31
N PHE A 115 16.37 27.41 8.07
CA PHE A 115 15.75 26.11 7.79
C PHE A 115 14.22 26.18 7.85
N TYR A 116 13.65 26.80 8.89
CA TYR A 116 12.21 27.03 8.97
C TYR A 116 11.70 27.84 7.78
N LEU A 117 12.35 28.96 7.46
CA LEU A 117 11.95 29.81 6.35
C LEU A 117 11.99 29.06 5.01
N ALA A 118 13.06 28.31 4.73
CA ALA A 118 13.17 27.54 3.50
C ALA A 118 12.05 26.47 3.40
N HIS A 119 11.81 25.75 4.50
CA HIS A 119 10.76 24.74 4.58
C HIS A 119 9.35 25.33 4.35
N ILE A 120 9.02 26.41 5.05
CA ILE A 120 7.72 27.07 4.94
C ILE A 120 7.55 27.70 3.56
N ALA A 121 8.58 28.34 3.01
CA ALA A 121 8.53 28.91 1.67
C ALA A 121 8.26 27.85 0.58
N LEU A 122 8.85 26.65 0.70
CA LEU A 122 8.53 25.53 -0.18
C LEU A 122 7.06 25.11 -0.08
N ARG A 123 6.53 24.98 1.15
CA ARG A 123 5.12 24.63 1.37
C ARG A 123 4.14 25.70 0.88
N ALA A 124 4.57 26.96 0.96
CA ALA A 124 3.77 28.10 0.50
C ALA A 124 3.92 28.40 -1.00
N HIS A 125 4.62 27.54 -1.76
CA HIS A 125 4.94 27.71 -3.19
C HIS A 125 5.75 29.00 -3.51
N GLU A 126 6.43 29.58 -2.50
CA GLU A 126 7.30 30.74 -2.64
C GLU A 126 8.72 30.29 -3.04
N TYR A 127 8.84 29.66 -4.21
CA TYR A 127 10.07 28.94 -4.64
C TYR A 127 11.30 29.84 -4.74
N LYS A 128 11.12 31.11 -5.14
CA LYS A 128 12.22 32.05 -5.21
C LYS A 128 12.78 32.42 -3.84
N LEU A 129 11.90 32.58 -2.84
CA LEU A 129 12.29 32.81 -1.46
C LEU A 129 13.00 31.58 -0.89
N ALA A 130 12.44 30.39 -1.15
CA ALA A 130 13.05 29.13 -0.73
C ALA A 130 14.46 28.97 -1.29
N ALA A 131 14.67 29.14 -2.59
CA ALA A 131 15.99 29.01 -3.22
C ALA A 131 17.01 30.03 -2.67
N ASN A 132 16.60 31.29 -2.50
CA ASN A 132 17.48 32.32 -1.90
C ASN A 132 17.86 31.98 -0.45
N THR A 133 16.93 31.39 0.29
CA THR A 133 17.18 30.96 1.68
C THR A 133 18.12 29.76 1.73
N LEU A 134 17.95 28.78 0.81
CA LEU A 134 18.87 27.65 0.66
C LEU A 134 20.28 28.10 0.29
N ASP A 135 20.43 29.07 -0.64
CA ASP A 135 21.71 29.66 -0.99
C ASP A 135 22.40 30.28 0.24
N LYS A 136 21.61 30.95 1.08
CA LYS A 136 22.13 31.58 2.30
C LYS A 136 22.59 30.53 3.33
N ILE A 137 21.79 29.45 3.54
CA ILE A 137 22.21 28.33 4.39
C ILE A 137 23.55 27.76 3.91
N LEU A 138 23.68 27.49 2.61
CA LEU A 138 24.87 26.89 2.04
C LEU A 138 26.09 27.86 2.01
N THR A 139 25.84 29.15 2.04
CA THR A 139 26.90 30.15 2.21
C THR A 139 27.46 30.11 3.63
N ILE A 140 26.61 29.92 4.65
CA ILE A 140 27.01 29.81 6.06
C ILE A 140 27.64 28.45 6.32
N ASP A 141 26.97 27.36 5.92
CA ASP A 141 27.48 26.00 6.01
C ASP A 141 27.38 25.28 4.66
N PRO A 142 28.47 25.22 3.87
CA PRO A 142 28.50 24.52 2.59
C PRO A 142 28.20 23.00 2.69
N ASN A 143 28.20 22.43 3.91
CA ASN A 143 27.96 21.04 4.18
C ASN A 143 26.59 20.79 4.81
N ALA A 144 25.74 21.80 4.92
CA ALA A 144 24.40 21.65 5.49
C ALA A 144 23.62 20.50 4.83
N ASP A 145 22.96 19.73 5.67
CA ASP A 145 22.06 18.66 5.22
C ASP A 145 20.69 19.26 4.84
N LEU A 146 20.46 19.38 3.54
CA LEU A 146 19.21 19.93 3.01
C LEU A 146 18.14 18.85 2.78
N GLU A 147 18.46 17.55 2.95
CA GLU A 147 17.48 16.48 2.74
C GLU A 147 16.29 16.62 3.68
N GLN A 148 16.53 17.06 4.92
CA GLN A 148 15.48 17.29 5.91
C GLN A 148 14.52 18.42 5.53
N ILE A 149 14.97 19.44 4.81
CA ILE A 149 14.11 20.56 4.36
C ILE A 149 13.10 20.07 3.34
N LEU A 150 13.46 19.07 2.52
CA LEU A 150 12.61 18.50 1.48
C LEU A 150 11.76 17.32 1.95
N ALA A 151 12.05 16.79 3.14
CA ALA A 151 11.31 15.66 3.67
C ALA A 151 9.80 15.98 3.78
N GLY A 152 8.99 15.38 2.93
CA GLY A 152 7.54 15.56 2.91
C GLY A 152 7.03 16.77 2.14
N ILE A 153 7.86 17.49 1.36
CA ILE A 153 7.48 18.73 0.63
C ILE A 153 7.68 18.61 -0.88
N ALA A 154 7.72 17.41 -1.44
CA ALA A 154 7.74 17.31 -2.89
C ALA A 154 6.43 17.89 -3.45
N PRO A 155 6.49 18.92 -4.35
CA PRO A 155 5.27 19.47 -4.92
C PRO A 155 4.48 18.38 -5.67
N GLU A 156 3.17 18.28 -5.38
CA GLU A 156 2.32 17.26 -6.00
C GLU A 156 2.06 17.58 -7.47
N SER A 157 1.87 18.88 -7.79
CA SER A 157 1.61 19.29 -9.17
C SER A 157 2.87 19.27 -10.03
N LYS A 158 2.72 18.94 -11.30
CA LYS A 158 3.83 18.98 -12.28
C LYS A 158 4.34 20.42 -12.46
N GLU A 159 3.45 21.39 -12.50
CA GLU A 159 3.78 22.81 -12.69
C GLU A 159 4.65 23.33 -11.53
N ASP A 160 4.29 23.02 -10.30
CA ASP A 160 5.06 23.40 -9.11
C ASP A 160 6.45 22.79 -9.11
N ARG A 161 6.55 21.50 -9.51
CA ARG A 161 7.86 20.85 -9.65
C ARG A 161 8.74 21.51 -10.70
N GLU A 162 8.16 21.88 -11.85
CA GLU A 162 8.89 22.59 -12.91
C GLU A 162 9.35 23.97 -12.46
N ASN A 163 8.50 24.72 -11.76
CA ASN A 163 8.82 26.05 -11.22
C ASN A 163 9.95 25.98 -10.18
N LEU A 164 9.88 25.04 -9.25
CA LEU A 164 10.93 24.84 -8.26
C LEU A 164 12.23 24.39 -8.93
N LEU A 165 12.19 23.46 -9.86
CA LEU A 165 13.34 23.00 -10.63
C LEU A 165 14.01 24.14 -11.39
N ALA A 166 13.24 24.98 -12.09
CA ALA A 166 13.76 26.16 -12.80
C ALA A 166 14.46 27.12 -11.82
N THR A 167 13.86 27.34 -10.65
CA THR A 167 14.43 28.23 -9.64
C THR A 167 15.74 27.68 -9.06
N LEU A 168 15.81 26.38 -8.73
CA LEU A 168 17.03 25.73 -8.24
C LEU A 168 18.16 25.76 -9.28
N LYS A 169 17.87 25.61 -10.56
CA LYS A 169 18.85 25.72 -11.66
C LYS A 169 19.44 27.13 -11.80
N THR A 170 18.76 28.15 -11.31
CA THR A 170 19.25 29.54 -11.29
C THR A 170 19.90 29.96 -9.97
N SER A 171 19.90 29.09 -8.95
CA SER A 171 20.53 29.30 -7.65
C SER A 171 22.04 29.62 -7.80
N LYS A 172 22.57 30.45 -6.91
CA LYS A 172 24.02 30.75 -6.86
C LYS A 172 24.81 29.50 -6.47
N GLU A 173 24.24 28.68 -5.61
CA GLU A 173 24.82 27.44 -5.10
C GLU A 173 24.43 26.19 -5.89
N LYS A 174 23.94 26.36 -7.15
CA LYS A 174 23.48 25.25 -8.02
C LYS A 174 24.50 24.12 -8.21
N GLU A 175 25.77 24.39 -8.04
CA GLU A 175 26.83 23.39 -8.10
C GLU A 175 27.11 22.71 -6.75
N ASN A 176 26.45 23.14 -5.66
CA ASN A 176 26.56 22.46 -4.38
C ASN A 176 25.97 21.03 -4.49
N PRO A 177 26.63 20.00 -3.91
CA PRO A 177 26.17 18.62 -4.01
C PRO A 177 24.73 18.39 -3.54
N SER A 178 24.29 19.07 -2.48
CA SER A 178 22.92 18.96 -1.98
C SER A 178 21.91 19.55 -2.97
N ILE A 179 22.19 20.72 -3.56
CA ILE A 179 21.34 21.32 -4.62
C ILE A 179 21.32 20.45 -5.89
N LEU A 180 22.47 19.91 -6.31
CA LEU A 180 22.53 19.01 -7.46
C LEU A 180 21.63 17.77 -7.29
N VAL A 181 21.59 17.20 -6.08
CA VAL A 181 20.74 16.04 -5.79
C VAL A 181 19.26 16.43 -5.68
N MET A 182 18.95 17.63 -5.17
CA MET A 182 17.58 18.16 -5.22
C MET A 182 17.11 18.32 -6.67
N ILE A 183 17.90 18.95 -7.52
CA ILE A 183 17.63 19.08 -8.96
C ILE A 183 17.42 17.70 -9.58
N ALA A 184 18.32 16.74 -9.32
CA ALA A 184 18.23 15.38 -9.83
C ALA A 184 16.94 14.66 -9.38
N GLY A 185 16.48 14.89 -8.15
CA GLY A 185 15.21 14.33 -7.65
C GLY A 185 14.01 14.80 -8.43
N PHE A 186 13.93 16.12 -8.70
CA PHE A 186 12.83 16.69 -9.50
C PHE A 186 12.94 16.33 -10.98
N GLU A 187 14.14 16.27 -11.55
CA GLU A 187 14.35 15.78 -12.91
C GLU A 187 13.87 14.34 -13.07
N ALA A 188 14.18 13.47 -12.09
CA ALA A 188 13.73 12.09 -12.10
C ALA A 188 12.19 11.96 -12.02
N GLN A 189 11.54 12.75 -11.15
CA GLN A 189 10.07 12.78 -11.04
C GLN A 189 9.39 13.29 -12.33
N ASN A 190 10.06 14.16 -13.07
CA ASN A 190 9.58 14.66 -14.36
C ASN A 190 9.95 13.74 -15.55
N GLY A 191 10.60 12.60 -15.30
CA GLY A 191 10.99 11.63 -16.32
C GLY A 191 12.33 11.93 -17.02
N HIS A 192 13.07 12.96 -16.60
CA HIS A 192 14.36 13.36 -17.16
C HIS A 192 15.50 12.58 -16.47
N LEU A 193 15.48 11.25 -16.60
CA LEU A 193 16.33 10.35 -15.83
C LEU A 193 17.83 10.50 -16.14
N GLU A 194 18.20 10.81 -17.38
CA GLU A 194 19.59 10.99 -17.79
C GLU A 194 20.21 12.28 -17.19
N ASP A 195 19.45 13.38 -17.17
CA ASP A 195 19.86 14.63 -16.55
C ASP A 195 20.03 14.44 -15.03
N ALA A 196 19.05 13.75 -14.42
CA ALA A 196 19.11 13.39 -13.01
C ALA A 196 20.37 12.56 -12.66
N LEU A 197 20.70 11.59 -13.50
CA LEU A 197 21.90 10.76 -13.32
C LEU A 197 23.19 11.60 -13.47
N ASN A 198 23.23 12.52 -14.42
CA ASN A 198 24.36 13.43 -14.62
C ASN A 198 24.57 14.32 -13.37
N ASN A 199 23.52 14.95 -12.86
CA ASN A 199 23.60 15.80 -11.67
C ASN A 199 23.96 15.00 -10.40
N THR A 200 23.43 13.79 -10.25
CA THR A 200 23.81 12.87 -9.18
C THR A 200 25.31 12.47 -9.27
N ASN A 201 25.82 12.23 -10.49
CA ASN A 201 27.24 11.94 -10.69
C ASN A 201 28.14 13.13 -10.33
N LYS A 202 27.72 14.36 -10.64
CA LYS A 202 28.45 15.57 -10.21
C LYS A 202 28.48 15.68 -8.68
N ALA A 203 27.36 15.45 -8.02
CA ALA A 203 27.28 15.45 -6.56
C ALA A 203 28.20 14.38 -5.93
N LEU A 204 28.17 13.15 -6.44
CA LEU A 204 29.02 12.05 -6.00
C LEU A 204 30.52 12.32 -6.22
N LYS A 205 30.90 13.06 -7.27
CA LYS A 205 32.29 13.46 -7.49
C LYS A 205 32.78 14.36 -6.37
N LYS A 206 31.95 15.25 -5.84
CA LYS A 206 32.27 16.17 -4.76
C LYS A 206 32.13 15.51 -3.37
N ARG A 207 31.10 14.69 -3.17
CA ARG A 207 30.81 13.98 -1.90
C ARG A 207 30.57 12.50 -2.13
N PRO A 208 31.61 11.67 -2.31
CA PRO A 208 31.50 10.27 -2.74
C PRO A 208 31.00 9.31 -1.66
N LYS A 209 30.88 9.76 -0.40
CA LYS A 209 30.50 8.90 0.75
C LYS A 209 29.06 9.11 1.21
N VAL A 210 28.33 10.07 0.65
CA VAL A 210 26.94 10.35 1.06
C VAL A 210 26.04 9.22 0.61
N THR A 211 25.41 8.54 1.56
CA THR A 211 24.54 7.36 1.34
C THR A 211 23.41 7.68 0.36
N GLY A 212 22.69 8.78 0.58
CA GLY A 212 21.58 9.19 -0.27
C GLY A 212 21.99 9.33 -1.74
N PHE A 213 23.16 9.92 -2.01
CA PHE A 213 23.66 10.09 -3.38
C PHE A 213 24.02 8.75 -4.04
N ILE A 214 24.61 7.82 -3.26
CA ILE A 214 24.95 6.47 -3.73
C ILE A 214 23.68 5.72 -4.12
N LEU A 215 22.67 5.76 -3.26
CA LEU A 215 21.38 5.06 -3.47
C LEU A 215 20.58 5.71 -4.59
N MET A 216 20.58 7.04 -4.69
CA MET A 216 19.91 7.75 -5.78
C MET A 216 20.49 7.34 -7.14
N LYS A 217 21.81 7.26 -7.29
CA LYS A 217 22.43 6.77 -8.52
C LYS A 217 21.99 5.35 -8.85
N ALA A 218 21.92 4.45 -7.87
CA ALA A 218 21.46 3.08 -8.08
C ALA A 218 19.99 3.04 -8.55
N ASN A 219 19.13 3.86 -7.93
CA ASN A 219 17.71 3.95 -8.32
C ASN A 219 17.55 4.50 -9.75
N LEU A 220 18.30 5.57 -10.11
CA LEU A 220 18.27 6.16 -11.44
C LEU A 220 18.72 5.17 -12.53
N LEU A 221 19.84 4.47 -12.31
CA LEU A 221 20.31 3.43 -13.23
C LEU A 221 19.26 2.31 -13.40
N THR A 222 18.62 1.91 -12.30
CA THR A 222 17.53 0.90 -12.36
C THR A 222 16.34 1.41 -13.17
N SER A 223 15.94 2.69 -12.97
CA SER A 223 14.82 3.30 -13.71
C SER A 223 15.12 3.48 -15.20
N LEU A 224 16.40 3.65 -15.57
CA LEU A 224 16.87 3.66 -16.96
C LEU A 224 16.95 2.27 -17.59
N GLY A 225 16.73 1.19 -16.81
CA GLY A 225 16.87 -0.18 -17.28
C GLY A 225 18.33 -0.69 -17.32
N GLU A 226 19.28 0.09 -16.80
CA GLU A 226 20.72 -0.22 -16.78
C GLU A 226 21.05 -1.19 -15.62
N ILE A 227 20.47 -2.40 -15.69
CA ILE A 227 20.51 -3.38 -14.59
C ILE A 227 21.94 -3.83 -14.26
N GLU A 228 22.76 -4.13 -15.29
CA GLU A 228 24.15 -4.54 -15.08
C GLU A 228 25.00 -3.43 -14.44
N GLU A 229 24.82 -2.19 -14.88
CA GLU A 229 25.53 -1.05 -14.33
C GLU A 229 25.10 -0.75 -12.89
N THR A 230 23.81 -0.92 -12.57
CA THR A 230 23.29 -0.83 -11.21
C THR A 230 23.96 -1.87 -10.30
N GLN A 231 24.05 -3.11 -10.74
CA GLN A 231 24.69 -4.19 -9.98
C GLN A 231 26.19 -3.90 -9.74
N LYS A 232 26.92 -3.50 -10.80
CA LYS A 232 28.33 -3.12 -10.69
C LYS A 232 28.53 -1.94 -9.73
N TRP A 233 27.63 -0.94 -9.83
CA TRP A 233 27.67 0.25 -8.96
C TRP A 233 27.45 -0.10 -7.50
N LEU A 234 26.40 -0.86 -7.18
CA LEU A 234 26.08 -1.28 -5.82
C LEU A 234 27.17 -2.18 -5.23
N ALA A 235 27.67 -3.14 -6.00
CA ALA A 235 28.75 -4.03 -5.57
C ALA A 235 30.08 -3.27 -5.31
N LYS A 236 30.39 -2.25 -6.12
CA LYS A 236 31.55 -1.39 -5.92
C LYS A 236 31.38 -0.51 -4.68
N SER A 237 30.19 0.09 -4.52
CA SER A 237 29.88 0.97 -3.41
C SER A 237 29.86 0.24 -2.07
N SER A 238 29.24 -0.93 -2.00
CA SER A 238 29.19 -1.79 -0.82
C SER A 238 30.62 -2.25 -0.37
N ARG A 239 31.50 -2.56 -1.32
CA ARG A 239 32.90 -2.89 -1.01
C ARG A 239 33.71 -1.69 -0.52
N ARG A 240 33.40 -0.48 -1.03
CA ARG A 240 34.11 0.77 -0.67
C ARG A 240 33.64 1.34 0.68
N HIS A 241 32.35 1.14 1.00
CA HIS A 241 31.70 1.64 2.21
C HIS A 241 31.24 0.45 3.07
N ARG A 242 32.20 -0.33 3.59
CA ARG A 242 31.94 -1.57 4.34
C ARG A 242 31.17 -1.38 5.64
N ASP A 243 31.28 -0.20 6.21
CA ASP A 243 30.60 0.27 7.43
C ASP A 243 29.21 0.88 7.17
N ASN A 244 28.82 1.00 5.90
CA ASN A 244 27.53 1.56 5.53
C ASN A 244 26.49 0.44 5.32
N LEU A 245 25.64 0.26 6.33
CA LEU A 245 24.59 -0.75 6.34
C LEU A 245 23.59 -0.57 5.19
N ASP A 246 23.13 0.68 4.96
CA ASP A 246 22.08 0.96 3.97
C ASP A 246 22.51 0.62 2.55
N VAL A 247 23.76 0.97 2.18
CA VAL A 247 24.31 0.63 0.87
C VAL A 247 24.42 -0.89 0.70
N ARG A 248 24.80 -1.62 1.74
CA ARG A 248 24.93 -3.08 1.71
C ARG A 248 23.57 -3.77 1.65
N LEU A 249 22.58 -3.27 2.40
CA LEU A 249 21.19 -3.76 2.31
C LEU A 249 20.60 -3.47 0.93
N ALA A 250 20.88 -2.30 0.34
CA ALA A 250 20.45 -1.97 -1.01
C ALA A 250 21.01 -2.93 -2.06
N GLU A 251 22.31 -3.32 -1.96
CA GLU A 251 22.90 -4.35 -2.82
C GLU A 251 22.15 -5.69 -2.68
N ALA A 252 21.90 -6.13 -1.45
CA ALA A 252 21.21 -7.40 -1.22
C ALA A 252 19.75 -7.39 -1.75
N ARG A 253 19.02 -6.31 -1.49
CA ARG A 253 17.63 -6.13 -2.00
C ARG A 253 17.57 -6.07 -3.53
N PHE A 254 18.57 -5.41 -4.15
CA PHE A 254 18.68 -5.37 -5.61
C PHE A 254 18.87 -6.77 -6.20
N LEU A 255 19.79 -7.56 -5.64
CA LEU A 255 20.05 -8.92 -6.07
C LEU A 255 18.81 -9.84 -5.95
N ILE A 256 18.02 -9.71 -4.87
CA ILE A 256 16.76 -10.45 -4.71
C ILE A 256 15.79 -10.11 -5.83
N ARG A 257 15.60 -8.81 -6.08
CA ARG A 257 14.66 -8.32 -7.10
C ARG A 257 15.03 -8.78 -8.52
N HIS A 258 16.33 -8.94 -8.79
CA HIS A 258 16.86 -9.35 -10.09
C HIS A 258 17.26 -10.83 -10.16
N SER A 259 16.58 -11.67 -9.36
CA SER A 259 16.66 -13.14 -9.44
C SER A 259 18.04 -13.74 -9.12
N GLU A 260 18.82 -13.06 -8.25
CA GLU A 260 20.10 -13.59 -7.72
C GLU A 260 20.03 -13.88 -6.19
N PRO A 261 19.04 -14.66 -5.70
CA PRO A 261 18.80 -14.81 -4.27
C PRO A 261 19.94 -15.53 -3.53
N GLN A 262 20.70 -16.39 -4.18
CA GLN A 262 21.87 -17.07 -3.56
C GLN A 262 22.97 -16.07 -3.23
N LEU A 263 23.26 -15.15 -4.17
CA LEU A 263 24.25 -14.09 -3.95
C LEU A 263 23.76 -13.08 -2.91
N ALA A 264 22.48 -12.73 -2.95
CA ALA A 264 21.84 -11.87 -1.96
C ALA A 264 21.96 -12.44 -0.55
N LEU A 265 21.66 -13.74 -0.38
CA LEU A 265 21.79 -14.41 0.92
C LEU A 265 23.21 -14.33 1.47
N LYS A 266 24.22 -14.56 0.63
CA LYS A 266 25.63 -14.41 1.02
C LYS A 266 25.95 -12.98 1.48
N LYS A 267 25.40 -11.95 0.79
CA LYS A 267 25.59 -10.56 1.20
C LYS A 267 24.91 -10.26 2.53
N LEU A 268 23.72 -10.81 2.76
CA LEU A 268 23.00 -10.69 4.02
C LEU A 268 23.73 -11.39 5.17
N GLU A 269 24.29 -12.56 4.92
CA GLU A 269 25.14 -13.26 5.90
C GLU A 269 26.37 -12.42 6.29
N ASP A 270 27.00 -11.74 5.32
CA ASP A 270 28.11 -10.84 5.59
C ASP A 270 27.69 -9.57 6.35
N ILE A 271 26.44 -9.11 6.15
CA ILE A 271 25.87 -8.01 6.93
C ILE A 271 25.61 -8.48 8.38
N ILE A 272 24.96 -9.62 8.57
CA ILE A 272 24.64 -10.16 9.90
C ILE A 272 25.89 -10.46 10.72
N LYS A 273 27.01 -10.86 10.09
CA LYS A 273 28.29 -11.03 10.79
C LYS A 273 28.82 -9.72 11.40
N ILE A 274 28.59 -8.58 10.75
CA ILE A 274 29.06 -7.28 11.20
C ILE A 274 28.06 -6.63 12.17
N TRP A 275 26.77 -6.77 11.87
CA TRP A 275 25.65 -6.25 12.66
C TRP A 275 24.71 -7.38 13.08
N PRO A 276 25.09 -8.19 14.12
CA PRO A 276 24.32 -9.38 14.51
C PRO A 276 22.89 -9.08 14.96
N ASP A 277 22.63 -7.87 15.44
CA ASP A 277 21.33 -7.44 15.95
C ASP A 277 20.48 -6.72 14.89
N ASN A 278 20.94 -6.66 13.64
CA ASN A 278 20.17 -6.02 12.58
C ASN A 278 18.98 -6.88 12.17
N GLU A 279 17.80 -6.49 12.63
CA GLU A 279 16.54 -7.21 12.40
C GLU A 279 16.15 -7.23 10.93
N ASP A 280 16.38 -6.14 10.17
CA ASP A 280 16.06 -6.05 8.74
C ASP A 280 16.87 -7.08 7.93
N ALA A 281 18.18 -7.19 8.21
CA ALA A 281 19.04 -8.17 7.54
C ALA A 281 18.62 -9.61 7.86
N LYS A 282 18.33 -9.92 9.15
CA LYS A 282 17.84 -11.22 9.57
C LYS A 282 16.51 -11.56 8.89
N PHE A 283 15.57 -10.61 8.86
CA PHE A 283 14.27 -10.82 8.25
C PHE A 283 14.38 -11.13 6.76
N ILE A 284 15.13 -10.30 6.02
CA ILE A 284 15.34 -10.51 4.58
C ILE A 284 16.08 -11.82 4.31
N ALA A 285 17.09 -12.17 5.14
CA ALA A 285 17.82 -13.43 5.02
C ALA A 285 16.91 -14.65 5.29
N GLY A 286 16.01 -14.54 6.27
CA GLY A 286 15.01 -15.55 6.58
C GLY A 286 14.08 -15.82 5.38
N LEU A 287 13.49 -14.76 4.80
CA LEU A 287 12.62 -14.87 3.63
C LEU A 287 13.36 -15.44 2.41
N THR A 288 14.56 -14.91 2.12
CA THR A 288 15.39 -15.39 1.01
C THR A 288 15.75 -16.87 1.19
N SER A 289 15.99 -17.31 2.43
CA SER A 289 16.28 -18.71 2.74
C SER A 289 15.07 -19.62 2.53
N ILE A 290 13.82 -19.15 2.83
CA ILE A 290 12.59 -19.90 2.52
C ILE A 290 12.46 -20.10 1.00
N ASP A 291 12.67 -19.03 0.22
CA ASP A 291 12.56 -19.08 -1.24
C ASP A 291 13.60 -20.03 -1.85
N LEU A 292 14.80 -20.07 -1.28
CA LEU A 292 15.87 -20.99 -1.66
C LEU A 292 15.69 -22.40 -1.10
N LYS A 293 14.64 -22.66 -0.32
CA LYS A 293 14.38 -23.92 0.39
C LYS A 293 15.46 -24.31 1.42
N TYR A 294 16.17 -23.32 1.95
CA TYR A 294 17.16 -23.48 3.04
C TYR A 294 16.44 -23.31 4.40
N TYR A 295 15.53 -24.23 4.69
CA TYR A 295 14.56 -24.11 5.78
C TYR A 295 15.19 -24.00 7.17
N GLU A 296 16.30 -24.67 7.43
CA GLU A 296 17.04 -24.60 8.69
C GLU A 296 17.69 -23.22 8.89
N LYS A 297 18.27 -22.64 7.83
CA LYS A 297 18.81 -21.29 7.88
C LYS A 297 17.70 -20.25 8.07
N ALA A 298 16.57 -20.42 7.39
CA ALA A 298 15.42 -19.55 7.56
C ALA A 298 14.96 -19.49 9.02
N GLU A 299 14.85 -20.66 9.66
CA GLU A 299 14.47 -20.76 11.06
C GLU A 299 15.48 -20.03 11.97
N GLN A 300 16.80 -20.23 11.75
CA GLN A 300 17.85 -19.55 12.51
C GLN A 300 17.74 -18.02 12.47
N TYR A 301 17.44 -17.44 11.29
CA TYR A 301 17.31 -15.98 11.16
C TYR A 301 16.00 -15.44 11.74
N LEU A 302 14.90 -16.20 11.63
CA LEU A 302 13.57 -15.72 12.02
C LEU A 302 13.27 -15.93 13.52
N VAL A 303 13.93 -16.91 14.18
CA VAL A 303 13.58 -17.30 15.56
C VAL A 303 13.76 -16.17 16.56
N ASP A 304 14.81 -15.38 16.42
CA ASP A 304 15.08 -14.24 17.31
C ASP A 304 14.10 -13.09 17.10
N LEU A 305 13.59 -12.94 15.89
CA LEU A 305 12.66 -11.87 15.53
C LEU A 305 11.27 -12.02 16.17
N ARG A 306 10.98 -13.14 16.81
CA ARG A 306 9.77 -13.32 17.65
C ARG A 306 9.71 -12.37 18.84
N TYR A 307 10.84 -11.78 19.22
CA TYR A 307 10.94 -10.81 20.30
C TYR A 307 11.09 -9.37 19.80
N SER A 308 11.06 -9.17 18.49
CA SER A 308 11.16 -7.87 17.85
C SER A 308 9.84 -7.10 17.95
N ALA A 309 9.89 -5.85 18.38
CA ALA A 309 8.72 -4.97 18.34
C ALA A 309 8.25 -4.71 16.89
N LYS A 310 9.18 -4.75 15.94
CA LYS A 310 8.92 -4.48 14.50
C LYS A 310 8.44 -5.71 13.75
N TYR A 311 9.04 -6.88 14.00
CA TYR A 311 8.89 -8.07 13.16
C TYR A 311 8.20 -9.26 13.84
N GLN A 312 7.69 -9.12 15.07
CA GLN A 312 7.15 -10.26 15.83
C GLN A 312 6.09 -11.06 15.06
N ASN A 313 5.08 -10.39 14.55
CA ASN A 313 3.99 -11.05 13.82
C ASN A 313 4.45 -11.63 12.48
N ASP A 314 5.31 -10.92 11.76
CA ASP A 314 5.96 -11.42 10.55
C ASP A 314 6.79 -12.66 10.82
N ALA A 315 7.59 -12.64 11.88
CA ALA A 315 8.42 -13.78 12.29
C ALA A 315 7.57 -15.01 12.59
N TYR A 316 6.50 -14.87 13.38
CA TYR A 316 5.57 -15.99 13.62
C TYR A 316 4.96 -16.50 12.32
N TYR A 317 4.51 -15.61 11.44
CA TYR A 317 3.92 -15.98 10.16
C TYR A 317 4.91 -16.75 9.27
N TYR A 318 6.12 -16.23 9.08
CA TYR A 318 7.10 -16.88 8.19
C TYR A 318 7.77 -18.12 8.82
N LEU A 319 7.86 -18.22 10.15
CA LEU A 319 8.20 -19.47 10.83
C LEU A 319 7.12 -20.54 10.61
N ALA A 320 5.85 -20.15 10.62
CA ALA A 320 4.76 -21.06 10.29
C ALA A 320 4.82 -21.51 8.83
N VAL A 321 5.05 -20.60 7.88
CA VAL A 321 5.24 -20.90 6.45
C VAL A 321 6.44 -21.86 6.27
N ASN A 322 7.55 -21.59 6.95
CA ASN A 322 8.75 -22.43 6.91
C ASN A 322 8.46 -23.85 7.43
N ALA A 323 7.76 -23.97 8.54
CA ALA A 323 7.35 -25.26 9.11
C ALA A 323 6.37 -26.01 8.18
N GLU A 324 5.43 -25.30 7.54
CA GLU A 324 4.50 -25.89 6.56
C GLU A 324 5.26 -26.43 5.34
N ARG A 325 6.26 -25.69 4.82
CA ARG A 325 7.11 -26.14 3.72
C ARG A 325 7.93 -27.40 4.08
N LYS A 326 8.32 -27.52 5.35
CA LYS A 326 8.96 -28.75 5.92
C LYS A 326 7.95 -29.86 6.20
N GLN A 327 6.65 -29.65 5.99
CA GLN A 327 5.54 -30.55 6.35
C GLN A 327 5.40 -30.78 7.87
N HIS A 328 5.97 -29.90 8.70
CA HIS A 328 5.85 -29.93 10.14
C HIS A 328 4.54 -29.20 10.55
N PHE A 329 3.41 -29.80 10.22
CA PHE A 329 2.09 -29.14 10.31
C PHE A 329 1.71 -28.72 11.74
N GLU A 330 2.08 -29.48 12.77
CA GLU A 330 1.77 -29.11 14.16
C GLU A 330 2.52 -27.85 14.58
N THR A 331 3.80 -27.76 14.21
CA THR A 331 4.63 -26.56 14.44
C THR A 331 4.08 -25.36 13.65
N ALA A 332 3.69 -25.57 12.39
CA ALA A 332 3.10 -24.53 11.56
C ALA A 332 1.80 -23.97 12.19
N LYS A 333 0.89 -24.87 12.62
CA LYS A 333 -0.35 -24.48 13.32
C LYS A 333 -0.08 -23.72 14.61
N ALA A 334 0.94 -24.12 15.37
CA ALA A 334 1.33 -23.43 16.61
C ALA A 334 1.77 -21.99 16.33
N TYR A 335 2.64 -21.78 15.34
CA TYR A 335 3.10 -20.44 14.97
C TYR A 335 1.99 -19.59 14.34
N TYR A 336 1.16 -20.14 13.43
CA TYR A 336 0.04 -19.38 12.84
C TYR A 336 -0.94 -18.85 13.90
N ARG A 337 -1.15 -19.58 15.01
CA ARG A 337 -2.00 -19.12 16.14
C ARG A 337 -1.45 -17.89 16.85
N LEU A 338 -0.13 -17.69 16.84
CA LEU A 338 0.52 -16.56 17.51
C LEU A 338 0.50 -15.26 16.69
N VAL A 339 0.12 -15.36 15.41
CA VAL A 339 0.08 -14.19 14.50
C VAL A 339 -1.12 -13.31 14.82
N ASP A 340 -0.89 -12.01 14.91
CA ASP A 340 -1.90 -10.97 15.11
C ASP A 340 -1.73 -9.82 14.11
N GLY A 341 -2.53 -8.75 14.25
CA GLY A 341 -2.48 -7.56 13.40
C GLY A 341 -2.86 -7.82 11.93
N SER A 342 -2.16 -7.19 11.01
CA SER A 342 -2.46 -7.25 9.58
C SER A 342 -2.37 -8.66 8.97
N LEU A 343 -1.58 -9.55 9.56
CA LEU A 343 -1.40 -10.92 9.10
C LEU A 343 -2.38 -11.92 9.75
N TYR A 344 -3.25 -11.48 10.66
CA TYR A 344 -4.21 -12.34 11.35
C TYR A 344 -5.04 -13.17 10.38
N VAL A 345 -5.77 -12.54 9.47
CA VAL A 345 -6.69 -13.22 8.54
C VAL A 345 -5.97 -14.24 7.67
N VAL A 346 -4.85 -13.85 7.08
CA VAL A 346 -4.09 -14.75 6.19
C VAL A 346 -3.52 -15.94 6.97
N SER A 347 -3.05 -15.72 8.21
CA SER A 347 -2.55 -16.80 9.06
C SER A 347 -3.64 -17.81 9.43
N ARG A 348 -4.86 -17.33 9.74
CA ARG A 348 -6.00 -18.21 10.04
C ARG A 348 -6.47 -18.99 8.82
N ARG A 349 -6.46 -18.37 7.64
CA ARG A 349 -6.73 -19.10 6.38
C ARG A 349 -5.73 -20.23 6.12
N ASN A 350 -4.44 -19.96 6.30
CA ASN A 350 -3.40 -20.98 6.13
C ASN A 350 -3.55 -22.11 7.16
N LEU A 351 -3.83 -21.77 8.42
CA LEU A 351 -4.06 -22.76 9.47
C LEU A 351 -5.26 -23.65 9.15
N VAL A 352 -6.38 -23.08 8.71
CA VAL A 352 -7.56 -23.81 8.28
C VAL A 352 -7.23 -24.72 7.08
N SER A 353 -6.47 -24.22 6.11
CA SER A 353 -5.99 -25.02 4.96
C SER A 353 -5.19 -26.26 5.39
N ILE A 354 -4.38 -26.14 6.46
CA ILE A 354 -3.67 -27.31 7.02
C ILE A 354 -4.66 -28.34 7.57
N PHE A 355 -5.66 -27.92 8.33
CA PHE A 355 -6.70 -28.83 8.82
C PHE A 355 -7.44 -29.51 7.67
N GLU A 356 -7.75 -28.79 6.60
CA GLU A 356 -8.40 -29.34 5.41
C GLU A 356 -7.54 -30.39 4.71
N LYS A 357 -6.25 -30.09 4.50
CA LYS A 357 -5.27 -31.03 3.91
C LYS A 357 -5.13 -32.32 4.73
N GLN A 358 -5.31 -32.23 6.06
CA GLN A 358 -5.30 -33.35 6.98
C GLN A 358 -6.64 -34.09 7.10
N GLY A 359 -7.72 -33.58 6.46
CA GLY A 359 -9.06 -34.13 6.60
C GLY A 359 -9.74 -33.83 7.94
N ASN A 360 -9.17 -32.94 8.75
CA ASN A 360 -9.60 -32.65 10.13
C ASN A 360 -10.59 -31.46 10.17
N LEU A 361 -11.68 -31.51 9.40
CA LEU A 361 -12.66 -30.41 9.30
C LEU A 361 -13.35 -30.09 10.65
N ASN A 362 -13.56 -31.09 11.51
CA ASN A 362 -14.13 -30.89 12.85
C ASN A 362 -13.21 -30.06 13.74
N ASP A 363 -11.90 -30.27 13.64
CA ASP A 363 -10.91 -29.50 14.41
C ASP A 363 -10.80 -28.07 13.88
N ALA A 364 -10.89 -27.88 12.56
CA ALA A 364 -10.98 -26.55 11.94
C ALA A 364 -12.20 -25.78 12.45
N LEU A 365 -13.37 -26.42 12.50
CA LEU A 365 -14.58 -25.80 12.98
C LEU A 365 -14.50 -25.43 14.47
N ARG A 366 -13.98 -26.32 15.32
CA ARG A 366 -13.76 -26.03 16.76
C ARG A 366 -12.78 -24.88 16.95
N PHE A 367 -11.69 -24.88 16.20
CA PHE A 367 -10.69 -23.81 16.23
C PHE A 367 -11.33 -22.46 15.86
N LEU A 368 -12.02 -22.37 14.74
CA LEU A 368 -12.66 -21.13 14.30
C LEU A 368 -13.74 -20.64 15.28
N THR A 369 -14.47 -21.58 15.93
CA THR A 369 -15.44 -21.23 16.96
C THR A 369 -14.76 -20.58 18.16
N GLN A 370 -13.62 -21.10 18.61
CA GLN A 370 -12.85 -20.53 19.70
C GLN A 370 -12.23 -19.18 19.30
N GLU A 371 -11.70 -19.06 18.09
CA GLU A 371 -11.15 -17.80 17.57
C GLU A 371 -12.20 -16.70 17.55
N ARG A 372 -13.44 -16.98 17.19
CA ARG A 372 -14.54 -16.01 17.20
C ARG A 372 -14.85 -15.45 18.58
N VAL A 373 -14.66 -16.25 19.63
CA VAL A 373 -14.79 -15.79 21.02
C VAL A 373 -13.61 -14.92 21.44
N ASN A 374 -12.39 -15.33 21.05
CA ASN A 374 -11.16 -14.65 21.46
C ASN A 374 -10.89 -13.35 20.68
N TYR A 375 -11.36 -13.28 19.42
CA TYR A 375 -11.08 -12.18 18.47
C TYR A 375 -12.38 -11.65 17.83
N PRO A 376 -13.29 -11.05 18.63
CA PRO A 376 -14.59 -10.57 18.13
C PRO A 376 -14.47 -9.50 17.04
N GLN A 377 -13.35 -8.76 16.98
CA GLN A 377 -13.07 -7.80 15.92
C GLN A 377 -12.92 -8.44 14.53
N HIS A 378 -12.68 -9.75 14.44
CA HIS A 378 -12.59 -10.52 13.20
C HIS A 378 -13.81 -11.43 12.97
N ALA A 379 -14.91 -11.16 13.68
CA ALA A 379 -16.09 -12.05 13.68
C ALA A 379 -16.64 -12.29 12.27
N SER A 380 -16.73 -11.28 11.41
CA SER A 380 -17.21 -11.42 10.03
C SER A 380 -16.42 -12.49 9.27
N PHE A 381 -15.12 -12.35 9.20
CA PHE A 381 -14.25 -13.35 8.57
C PHE A 381 -14.38 -14.74 9.19
N LEU A 382 -14.45 -14.82 10.52
CA LEU A 382 -14.52 -16.11 11.22
C LEU A 382 -15.86 -16.84 10.99
N TYR A 383 -16.97 -16.11 10.92
CA TYR A 383 -18.25 -16.67 10.52
C TYR A 383 -18.23 -17.21 9.09
N GLN A 384 -17.65 -16.45 8.15
CA GLN A 384 -17.50 -16.89 6.75
C GLN A 384 -16.65 -18.18 6.67
N ALA A 385 -15.51 -18.21 7.34
CA ALA A 385 -14.63 -19.39 7.36
C ALA A 385 -15.32 -20.62 7.97
N GLN A 386 -16.09 -20.44 9.07
CA GLN A 386 -16.88 -21.53 9.66
C GLN A 386 -17.97 -22.05 8.72
N ALA A 387 -18.66 -21.14 8.03
CA ALA A 387 -19.70 -21.50 7.08
C ALA A 387 -19.13 -22.29 5.88
N GLU A 388 -17.94 -21.92 5.40
CA GLU A 388 -17.24 -22.67 4.35
C GLU A 388 -16.86 -24.08 4.81
N ILE A 389 -16.32 -24.24 6.03
CA ILE A 389 -16.02 -25.56 6.59
C ILE A 389 -17.29 -26.41 6.72
N LEU A 390 -18.39 -25.86 7.22
CA LEU A 390 -19.67 -26.56 7.29
C LEU A 390 -20.18 -27.01 5.91
N LYS A 391 -20.02 -26.15 4.89
CA LYS A 391 -20.34 -26.50 3.49
C LYS A 391 -19.48 -27.67 3.00
N LYS A 392 -18.18 -27.66 3.25
CA LYS A 392 -17.25 -28.75 2.88
C LYS A 392 -17.57 -30.06 3.61
N MET A 393 -18.11 -29.98 4.82
CA MET A 393 -18.65 -31.14 5.56
C MET A 393 -20.00 -31.66 5.02
N GLY A 394 -20.55 -31.04 3.97
CA GLY A 394 -21.87 -31.37 3.43
C GLY A 394 -23.03 -30.79 4.20
N ASN A 395 -22.80 -29.98 5.22
CA ASN A 395 -23.84 -29.44 6.09
C ASN A 395 -24.24 -28.00 5.71
N LYS A 396 -24.67 -27.80 4.46
CA LYS A 396 -25.12 -26.52 3.92
C LYS A 396 -26.18 -25.84 4.79
N LYS A 397 -27.11 -26.61 5.38
CA LYS A 397 -28.16 -26.05 6.26
C LYS A 397 -27.59 -25.42 7.53
N ALA A 398 -26.57 -26.03 8.12
CA ALA A 398 -25.89 -25.43 9.29
C ALA A 398 -25.10 -24.20 8.91
N ALA A 399 -24.44 -24.20 7.74
CA ALA A 399 -23.72 -23.04 7.24
C ALA A 399 -24.64 -21.83 7.04
N LEU A 400 -25.79 -22.01 6.41
CA LEU A 400 -26.79 -20.95 6.21
C LEU A 400 -27.35 -20.43 7.54
N ARG A 401 -27.67 -21.30 8.51
CA ARG A 401 -28.14 -20.87 9.84
C ARG A 401 -27.07 -20.05 10.58
N LEU A 402 -25.80 -20.44 10.45
CA LEU A 402 -24.69 -19.71 11.05
C LEU A 402 -24.54 -18.31 10.44
N LEU A 403 -24.68 -18.18 9.14
CA LEU A 403 -24.65 -16.88 8.46
C LEU A 403 -25.86 -16.01 8.77
N ASP A 404 -27.08 -16.62 8.85
CA ASP A 404 -28.30 -15.92 9.31
C ASP A 404 -28.11 -15.34 10.74
N GLU A 405 -27.48 -16.10 11.65
CA GLU A 405 -27.12 -15.63 13.00
C GLU A 405 -26.11 -14.49 12.94
N ALA A 406 -25.06 -14.64 12.13
CA ALA A 406 -24.01 -13.65 11.97
C ALA A 406 -24.56 -12.32 11.45
N ILE A 407 -25.39 -12.34 10.41
CA ILE A 407 -26.02 -11.15 9.80
C ILE A 407 -26.94 -10.43 10.80
N LYS A 408 -27.62 -11.16 11.69
CA LYS A 408 -28.42 -10.56 12.77
C LYS A 408 -27.58 -9.86 13.82
N ASN A 409 -26.41 -10.41 14.15
CA ASN A 409 -25.53 -9.88 15.19
C ASN A 409 -24.63 -8.76 14.68
N ILE A 410 -24.27 -8.80 13.40
CA ILE A 410 -23.41 -7.83 12.71
C ILE A 410 -24.24 -7.30 11.52
N SER A 411 -25.13 -6.35 11.82
CA SER A 411 -26.00 -5.76 10.81
C SER A 411 -25.18 -5.00 9.76
N ASP A 412 -25.65 -5.03 8.52
CA ASP A 412 -25.10 -4.28 7.39
C ASP A 412 -23.62 -4.59 7.04
N ASP A 413 -23.14 -5.80 7.39
CA ASP A 413 -21.86 -6.31 6.93
C ASP A 413 -22.03 -6.96 5.53
N PRO A 414 -21.55 -6.29 4.46
CA PRO A 414 -21.78 -6.77 3.10
C PRO A 414 -21.03 -8.07 2.81
N GLU A 415 -19.91 -8.33 3.48
CA GLU A 415 -19.15 -9.57 3.27
C GLU A 415 -19.90 -10.80 3.82
N LEU A 416 -20.55 -10.67 4.98
CA LEU A 416 -21.39 -11.75 5.54
C LEU A 416 -22.61 -12.00 4.67
N ILE A 417 -23.29 -10.95 4.24
CA ILE A 417 -24.47 -11.05 3.36
C ILE A 417 -24.07 -11.69 2.03
N TYR A 418 -22.90 -11.30 1.47
CA TYR A 418 -22.41 -11.90 0.23
C TYR A 418 -21.99 -13.38 0.41
N ALA A 419 -21.42 -13.73 1.57
CA ALA A 419 -21.14 -15.13 1.89
C ALA A 419 -22.42 -15.99 1.91
N GLU A 420 -23.54 -15.44 2.38
CA GLU A 420 -24.84 -16.11 2.30
C GLU A 420 -25.29 -16.28 0.84
N VAL A 421 -25.18 -15.24 0.01
CA VAL A 421 -25.50 -15.31 -1.43
C VAL A 421 -24.75 -16.46 -2.11
N LEU A 422 -23.45 -16.61 -1.83
CA LEU A 422 -22.61 -17.68 -2.42
C LEU A 422 -23.00 -19.10 -1.94
N MET A 423 -23.83 -19.21 -0.90
CA MET A 423 -24.34 -20.49 -0.41
C MET A 423 -25.76 -20.79 -0.83
N LEU A 424 -26.53 -19.80 -1.27
CA LEU A 424 -27.90 -20.01 -1.76
C LEU A 424 -27.92 -20.71 -3.13
N ASP A 425 -28.96 -21.49 -3.37
CA ASP A 425 -29.16 -22.15 -4.68
C ASP A 425 -30.01 -21.24 -5.59
N PRO A 426 -29.53 -20.95 -6.82
CA PRO A 426 -30.22 -20.04 -7.72
C PRO A 426 -31.64 -20.41 -8.07
N PHE A 427 -32.01 -21.68 -7.93
CA PHE A 427 -33.31 -22.19 -8.33
C PHE A 427 -34.27 -22.46 -7.16
N SER A 428 -33.77 -23.07 -6.08
CA SER A 428 -34.60 -23.39 -4.91
C SER A 428 -34.74 -22.23 -3.94
N ASP A 429 -33.72 -21.33 -3.83
CA ASP A 429 -33.70 -20.24 -2.86
C ASP A 429 -33.95 -18.86 -3.51
N ARG A 430 -34.67 -18.84 -4.62
CA ARG A 430 -34.88 -17.67 -5.49
C ARG A 430 -35.26 -16.39 -4.77
N ASP A 431 -36.32 -16.45 -3.95
CA ASP A 431 -36.85 -15.24 -3.30
C ASP A 431 -35.92 -14.72 -2.21
N LYS A 432 -35.21 -15.62 -1.53
CA LYS A 432 -34.20 -15.25 -0.55
C LYS A 432 -33.03 -14.59 -1.26
N LEU A 433 -32.56 -15.20 -2.35
CA LEU A 433 -31.42 -14.69 -3.12
C LEU A 433 -31.67 -13.29 -3.72
N ASP A 434 -32.90 -13.08 -4.27
CA ASP A 434 -33.30 -11.77 -4.82
C ASP A 434 -33.33 -10.69 -3.71
N ARG A 435 -33.86 -11.00 -2.52
CA ARG A 435 -33.87 -10.08 -1.38
C ARG A 435 -32.46 -9.76 -0.88
N THR A 436 -31.63 -10.79 -0.70
CA THR A 436 -30.27 -10.64 -0.17
C THR A 436 -29.38 -9.83 -1.12
N LEU A 437 -29.47 -10.07 -2.44
CA LEU A 437 -28.73 -9.30 -3.44
C LEU A 437 -29.18 -7.83 -3.51
N LYS A 438 -30.49 -7.58 -3.40
CA LYS A 438 -31.02 -6.22 -3.29
C LYS A 438 -30.54 -5.49 -2.02
N GLN A 439 -30.49 -6.20 -0.89
CA GLN A 439 -29.94 -5.66 0.35
C GLN A 439 -28.47 -5.25 0.18
N LEU A 440 -27.65 -6.07 -0.48
CA LEU A 440 -26.26 -5.73 -0.80
C LEU A 440 -26.16 -4.46 -1.64
N LEU A 441 -27.01 -4.32 -2.65
CA LEU A 441 -27.04 -3.12 -3.49
C LEU A 441 -27.60 -1.88 -2.80
N LEU A 442 -28.33 -2.02 -1.69
CA LEU A 442 -28.70 -0.88 -0.84
C LEU A 442 -27.51 -0.42 0.02
N ILE A 443 -26.65 -1.35 0.47
CA ILE A 443 -25.46 -1.03 1.27
C ILE A 443 -24.34 -0.47 0.38
N GLU A 444 -24.07 -1.14 -0.76
CA GLU A 444 -23.03 -0.73 -1.72
C GLU A 444 -23.59 -0.68 -3.15
N PRO A 445 -24.28 0.41 -3.53
CA PRO A 445 -24.96 0.51 -4.82
C PRO A 445 -24.06 0.40 -6.04
N ASN A 446 -22.79 0.79 -5.88
CA ASN A 446 -21.82 0.88 -6.97
C ASN A 446 -20.79 -0.27 -6.96
N SER A 447 -21.00 -1.30 -6.12
CA SER A 447 -20.09 -2.44 -6.07
C SER A 447 -20.18 -3.29 -7.33
N PRO A 448 -19.14 -3.34 -8.19
CA PRO A 448 -19.19 -4.13 -9.42
C PRO A 448 -19.39 -5.63 -9.13
N THR A 449 -18.91 -6.10 -7.98
CA THR A 449 -19.07 -7.47 -7.53
C THR A 449 -20.54 -7.82 -7.27
N TYR A 450 -21.27 -6.96 -6.56
CA TYR A 450 -22.67 -7.24 -6.20
C TYR A 450 -23.63 -7.00 -7.36
N LEU A 451 -23.35 -5.97 -8.17
CA LEU A 451 -24.07 -5.75 -9.43
C LEU A 451 -23.94 -6.95 -10.37
N ASN A 452 -22.72 -7.44 -10.57
CA ASN A 452 -22.47 -8.61 -11.40
C ASN A 452 -23.09 -9.90 -10.83
N ALA A 453 -23.01 -10.10 -9.50
CA ALA A 453 -23.62 -11.25 -8.85
C ALA A 453 -25.14 -11.28 -9.05
N TYR A 454 -25.80 -10.12 -8.98
CA TYR A 454 -27.23 -10.03 -9.22
C TYR A 454 -27.56 -10.28 -10.69
N ALA A 455 -26.85 -9.64 -11.61
CA ALA A 455 -27.02 -9.88 -13.05
C ALA A 455 -26.86 -11.36 -13.42
N TYR A 456 -25.79 -11.99 -12.93
CA TYR A 456 -25.51 -13.40 -13.18
C TYR A 456 -26.58 -14.33 -12.61
N THR A 457 -27.08 -14.03 -11.40
CA THR A 457 -28.16 -14.79 -10.77
C THR A 457 -29.46 -14.75 -11.59
N LEU A 458 -29.85 -13.57 -12.08
CA LEU A 458 -31.00 -13.40 -12.96
C LEU A 458 -30.81 -14.15 -14.29
N ALA A 459 -29.60 -14.09 -14.87
CA ALA A 459 -29.25 -14.81 -16.09
C ALA A 459 -29.34 -16.34 -15.90
N LEU A 460 -28.77 -16.87 -14.79
CA LEU A 460 -28.90 -18.32 -14.47
C LEU A 460 -30.35 -18.78 -14.37
N GLN A 461 -31.23 -17.93 -13.82
CA GLN A 461 -32.65 -18.21 -13.69
C GLN A 461 -33.42 -18.00 -14.99
N ASN A 462 -32.77 -17.50 -16.03
CA ASN A 462 -33.37 -17.05 -17.29
C ASN A 462 -34.57 -16.11 -17.05
N ARG A 463 -34.41 -15.12 -16.18
CA ARG A 463 -35.45 -14.19 -15.74
C ARG A 463 -34.98 -12.77 -15.78
N ARG A 464 -35.87 -11.84 -16.15
CA ARG A 464 -35.60 -10.40 -16.13
C ARG A 464 -34.26 -10.05 -16.82
N LEU A 465 -34.05 -10.64 -18.01
CA LEU A 465 -32.78 -10.54 -18.73
C LEU A 465 -32.39 -9.10 -19.08
N ASP A 466 -33.37 -8.22 -19.31
CA ASP A 466 -33.09 -6.80 -19.58
C ASP A 466 -32.58 -6.08 -18.33
N GLU A 467 -33.15 -6.39 -17.17
CA GLU A 467 -32.67 -5.89 -15.88
C GLU A 467 -31.28 -6.47 -15.53
N ALA A 468 -31.07 -7.75 -15.79
CA ALA A 468 -29.76 -8.38 -15.65
C ALA A 468 -28.70 -7.68 -16.51
N ARG A 469 -29.05 -7.33 -17.77
CA ARG A 469 -28.17 -6.59 -18.67
C ARG A 469 -27.81 -5.21 -18.10
N GLN A 470 -28.79 -4.48 -17.57
CA GLN A 470 -28.55 -3.16 -16.94
C GLN A 470 -27.56 -3.24 -15.76
N TYR A 471 -27.75 -4.19 -14.85
CA TYR A 471 -26.83 -4.41 -13.73
C TYR A 471 -25.42 -4.80 -14.19
N ALA A 472 -25.33 -5.68 -15.20
CA ALA A 472 -24.03 -6.09 -15.72
C ALA A 472 -23.31 -4.96 -16.48
N GLN A 473 -24.06 -4.11 -17.20
CA GLN A 473 -23.51 -2.91 -17.85
C GLN A 473 -22.99 -1.91 -16.80
N LEU A 474 -23.78 -1.63 -15.76
CA LEU A 474 -23.36 -0.76 -14.67
C LEU A 474 -22.13 -1.32 -13.95
N ALA A 475 -22.06 -2.63 -13.72
CA ALA A 475 -20.88 -3.28 -13.17
C ALA A 475 -19.63 -3.05 -14.07
N LEU A 476 -19.81 -3.13 -15.40
CA LEU A 476 -18.72 -2.92 -16.35
C LEU A 476 -18.22 -1.47 -16.38
N GLU A 477 -19.08 -0.47 -16.14
CA GLU A 477 -18.68 0.93 -15.99
C GLU A 477 -17.69 1.13 -14.82
N TYR A 478 -17.92 0.45 -13.70
CA TYR A 478 -17.04 0.51 -12.53
C TYR A 478 -15.79 -0.39 -12.65
N ALA A 479 -15.84 -1.47 -13.44
CA ALA A 479 -14.74 -2.40 -13.62
C ALA A 479 -14.64 -2.90 -15.08
N PRO A 480 -14.13 -2.07 -16.02
CA PRO A 480 -14.20 -2.33 -17.47
C PRO A 480 -13.42 -3.56 -17.95
N GLU A 481 -12.37 -3.96 -17.22
CA GLU A 481 -11.49 -5.07 -17.62
C GLU A 481 -11.76 -6.37 -16.85
N GLN A 482 -12.85 -6.44 -16.11
CA GLN A 482 -13.15 -7.62 -15.30
C GLN A 482 -13.80 -8.73 -16.14
N ALA A 483 -13.05 -9.80 -16.39
CA ALA A 483 -13.48 -10.94 -17.22
C ALA A 483 -14.81 -11.56 -16.78
N SER A 484 -15.10 -11.63 -15.47
CA SER A 484 -16.36 -12.20 -14.93
C SER A 484 -17.59 -11.35 -15.29
N ILE A 485 -17.44 -10.04 -15.41
CA ILE A 485 -18.53 -9.13 -15.81
C ILE A 485 -18.80 -9.26 -17.31
N LEU A 486 -17.73 -9.28 -18.12
CA LEU A 486 -17.82 -9.52 -19.55
C LEU A 486 -18.43 -10.89 -19.86
N ASP A 487 -18.08 -11.94 -19.10
CA ASP A 487 -18.71 -13.26 -19.21
C ASP A 487 -20.21 -13.21 -18.91
N THR A 488 -20.60 -12.50 -17.85
CA THR A 488 -22.02 -12.33 -17.49
C THR A 488 -22.80 -11.61 -18.61
N LEU A 489 -22.26 -10.51 -19.14
CA LEU A 489 -22.87 -9.79 -20.25
C LEU A 489 -23.01 -10.67 -21.49
N GLY A 490 -21.94 -11.39 -21.84
CA GLY A 490 -21.98 -12.31 -22.98
C GLY A 490 -22.96 -13.46 -22.79
N TYR A 491 -23.07 -13.99 -21.55
CA TYR A 491 -24.07 -15.02 -21.24
C TYR A 491 -25.51 -14.49 -21.32
N ILE A 492 -25.76 -13.27 -20.85
CA ILE A 492 -27.09 -12.62 -20.99
C ILE A 492 -27.42 -12.42 -22.46
N ALA A 493 -26.49 -11.89 -23.25
CA ALA A 493 -26.69 -11.70 -24.70
C ALA A 493 -26.97 -13.03 -25.41
N PHE A 494 -26.29 -14.11 -25.05
CA PHE A 494 -26.54 -15.46 -25.55
C PHE A 494 -27.98 -15.92 -25.26
N LEU A 495 -28.46 -15.73 -24.01
CA LEU A 495 -29.83 -16.07 -23.62
C LEU A 495 -30.91 -15.25 -24.34
N GLN A 496 -30.56 -14.02 -24.74
CA GLN A 496 -31.40 -13.12 -25.53
C GLN A 496 -31.31 -13.39 -27.04
N ASN A 497 -30.54 -14.42 -27.47
CA ASN A 497 -30.20 -14.74 -28.87
C ASN A 497 -29.47 -13.64 -29.64
N ASP A 498 -28.83 -12.69 -28.92
CA ASP A 498 -27.94 -11.70 -29.50
C ASP A 498 -26.52 -12.29 -29.56
N PHE A 499 -26.32 -13.19 -30.56
CA PHE A 499 -25.06 -13.93 -30.67
C PHE A 499 -23.86 -13.04 -31.02
N ASN A 500 -24.08 -11.91 -31.69
CA ASN A 500 -23.00 -10.96 -31.99
C ASN A 500 -22.46 -10.32 -30.71
N ALA A 501 -23.33 -9.77 -29.86
CA ALA A 501 -22.95 -9.20 -28.59
C ALA A 501 -22.37 -10.26 -27.64
N ALA A 502 -22.92 -11.50 -27.69
CA ALA A 502 -22.39 -12.62 -26.89
C ALA A 502 -20.95 -12.95 -27.26
N ILE A 503 -20.63 -13.05 -28.57
CA ILE A 503 -19.30 -13.39 -29.06
C ILE A 503 -18.30 -12.28 -28.71
N ASP A 504 -18.67 -11.01 -28.89
CA ASP A 504 -17.80 -9.88 -28.53
C ASP A 504 -17.43 -9.89 -27.06
N SER A 505 -18.43 -9.98 -26.18
CA SER A 505 -18.22 -9.96 -24.72
C SER A 505 -17.49 -11.20 -24.21
N LEU A 506 -17.88 -12.40 -24.66
CA LEU A 506 -17.24 -13.67 -24.26
C LEU A 506 -15.84 -13.79 -24.85
N GLY A 507 -15.60 -13.28 -26.05
CA GLY A 507 -14.26 -13.22 -26.67
C GLY A 507 -13.29 -12.39 -25.84
N LYS A 508 -13.71 -11.19 -25.42
CA LYS A 508 -12.94 -10.32 -24.52
C LYS A 508 -12.68 -11.01 -23.17
N ALA A 509 -13.71 -11.57 -22.58
CA ALA A 509 -13.60 -12.28 -21.30
C ALA A 509 -12.65 -13.48 -21.36
N TYR A 510 -12.69 -14.24 -22.46
CA TYR A 510 -11.81 -15.38 -22.67
C TYR A 510 -10.37 -14.96 -22.95
N ALA A 511 -10.16 -13.88 -23.68
CA ALA A 511 -8.82 -13.32 -23.90
C ALA A 511 -8.13 -12.92 -22.59
N ILE A 512 -8.88 -12.33 -21.65
CA ILE A 512 -8.36 -11.90 -20.35
C ILE A 512 -8.10 -13.09 -19.41
N SER A 513 -9.06 -14.01 -19.27
CA SER A 513 -9.04 -15.02 -18.19
C SER A 513 -8.55 -16.39 -18.60
N GLN A 514 -8.64 -16.74 -19.90
CA GLN A 514 -8.40 -18.08 -20.44
C GLN A 514 -9.21 -19.19 -19.72
N ASN A 515 -10.36 -18.84 -19.12
CA ASN A 515 -11.19 -19.74 -18.35
C ASN A 515 -11.97 -20.69 -19.28
N VAL A 516 -11.92 -22.00 -19.00
CA VAL A 516 -12.57 -23.03 -19.83
C VAL A 516 -14.08 -22.83 -19.94
N ASN A 517 -14.77 -22.44 -18.86
CA ASN A 517 -16.22 -22.24 -18.89
C ASN A 517 -16.62 -21.07 -19.80
N ILE A 518 -15.83 -19.99 -19.79
CA ILE A 518 -16.02 -18.85 -20.68
C ILE A 518 -15.79 -19.26 -22.13
N GLY A 519 -14.70 -20.00 -22.39
CA GLY A 519 -14.40 -20.54 -23.72
C GLY A 519 -15.51 -21.48 -24.25
N VAL A 520 -16.11 -22.30 -23.39
CA VAL A 520 -17.26 -23.17 -23.74
C VAL A 520 -18.48 -22.33 -24.10
N ARG A 521 -18.77 -21.23 -23.37
CA ARG A 521 -19.86 -20.31 -23.71
C ARG A 521 -19.61 -19.60 -25.04
N LEU A 522 -18.38 -19.15 -25.27
CA LEU A 522 -17.96 -18.54 -26.53
C LEU A 522 -18.14 -19.50 -27.71
N ALA A 523 -17.66 -20.74 -27.56
CA ALA A 523 -17.85 -21.77 -28.58
C ALA A 523 -19.34 -22.01 -28.90
N LYS A 524 -20.19 -22.10 -27.87
CA LYS A 524 -21.64 -22.23 -28.07
C LYS A 524 -22.25 -21.06 -28.82
N ALA A 525 -21.82 -19.83 -28.50
CA ALA A 525 -22.32 -18.63 -29.18
C ALA A 525 -21.90 -18.60 -30.66
N LEU A 526 -20.65 -18.95 -30.97
CA LEU A 526 -20.12 -19.08 -32.33
C LEU A 526 -20.87 -20.15 -33.15
N TYR A 527 -21.15 -21.30 -32.54
CA TYR A 527 -21.91 -22.35 -33.17
C TYR A 527 -23.36 -21.90 -33.49
N MET A 528 -24.03 -21.26 -32.53
CA MET A 528 -25.39 -20.74 -32.72
C MET A 528 -25.47 -19.63 -33.76
N GLN A 529 -24.42 -18.83 -33.93
CA GLN A 529 -24.31 -17.84 -34.98
C GLN A 529 -24.04 -18.47 -36.37
N GLY A 530 -23.57 -19.72 -36.43
CA GLY A 530 -23.14 -20.39 -37.65
C GLY A 530 -21.67 -20.14 -38.04
N ASN A 531 -20.88 -19.53 -37.19
CA ASN A 531 -19.44 -19.30 -37.43
C ASN A 531 -18.62 -20.55 -37.05
N LEU A 532 -18.72 -21.59 -37.88
CA LEU A 532 -18.11 -22.89 -37.63
C LEU A 532 -16.57 -22.85 -37.69
N THR A 533 -16.00 -21.88 -38.38
CA THR A 533 -14.54 -21.74 -38.49
C THR A 533 -13.94 -21.31 -37.15
N GLU A 534 -14.42 -20.20 -36.58
CA GLU A 534 -13.95 -19.74 -35.28
C GLU A 534 -14.34 -20.70 -34.16
N PHE A 535 -15.56 -21.31 -34.23
CA PHE A 535 -15.94 -22.38 -33.32
C PHE A 535 -14.90 -23.48 -33.24
N SER A 536 -14.45 -23.99 -34.43
CA SER A 536 -13.46 -25.06 -34.49
C SER A 536 -12.10 -24.65 -33.91
N GLN A 537 -11.69 -23.39 -34.14
CA GLN A 537 -10.46 -22.84 -33.56
C GLN A 537 -10.51 -22.74 -32.03
N VAL A 538 -11.59 -22.18 -31.48
CA VAL A 538 -11.79 -22.08 -30.03
C VAL A 538 -11.86 -23.46 -29.39
N LEU A 539 -12.59 -24.41 -30.00
CA LEU A 539 -12.70 -25.78 -29.51
C LEU A 539 -11.32 -26.48 -29.47
N GLN A 540 -10.51 -26.30 -30.51
CA GLN A 540 -9.16 -26.83 -30.56
C GLN A 540 -8.28 -26.27 -29.43
N GLN A 541 -8.29 -24.94 -29.22
CA GLN A 541 -7.57 -24.28 -28.13
C GLN A 541 -7.99 -24.79 -26.74
N LEU A 542 -9.30 -24.98 -26.55
CA LEU A 542 -9.83 -25.54 -25.29
C LEU A 542 -9.34 -26.96 -25.04
N LYS A 543 -9.31 -27.81 -26.08
CA LYS A 543 -8.82 -29.19 -26.00
C LYS A 543 -7.34 -29.29 -25.69
N GLU A 544 -6.54 -28.43 -26.31
CA GLU A 544 -5.07 -28.39 -26.07
C GLU A 544 -4.75 -28.12 -24.59
N LYS A 545 -5.56 -27.24 -23.94
CA LYS A 545 -5.34 -26.85 -22.54
C LYS A 545 -6.09 -27.71 -21.53
N ASN A 546 -7.22 -28.32 -21.91
CA ASN A 546 -8.19 -28.93 -20.98
C ASN A 546 -8.74 -30.27 -21.54
N ALA A 547 -7.88 -31.14 -22.07
CA ALA A 547 -8.25 -32.36 -22.81
C ALA A 547 -9.31 -33.26 -22.14
N ASN A 548 -9.39 -33.26 -20.81
CA ASN A 548 -10.27 -34.13 -20.03
C ASN A 548 -11.56 -33.45 -19.52
N ASP A 549 -11.84 -32.20 -19.91
CA ASP A 549 -13.03 -31.50 -19.44
C ASP A 549 -14.31 -32.11 -20.06
N PRO A 550 -15.28 -32.54 -19.25
CA PRO A 550 -16.52 -33.16 -19.75
C PRO A 550 -17.34 -32.27 -20.67
N GLN A 551 -17.25 -30.94 -20.51
CA GLN A 551 -18.03 -29.97 -21.31
C GLN A 551 -17.56 -29.97 -22.78
N LEU A 552 -16.27 -30.28 -23.05
CA LEU A 552 -15.74 -30.33 -24.41
C LEU A 552 -16.35 -31.47 -25.23
N LYS A 553 -16.70 -32.58 -24.59
CA LYS A 553 -17.42 -33.68 -25.26
C LYS A 553 -18.82 -33.27 -25.75
N GLN A 554 -19.47 -32.37 -25.03
CA GLN A 554 -20.77 -31.82 -25.45
C GLN A 554 -20.63 -30.91 -26.68
N LEU A 555 -19.52 -30.12 -26.76
CA LEU A 555 -19.24 -29.31 -27.93
C LEU A 555 -18.88 -30.17 -29.16
N ASP A 556 -18.18 -31.28 -28.98
CA ASP A 556 -17.90 -32.23 -30.06
C ASP A 556 -19.19 -32.83 -30.65
N ALA A 557 -20.17 -33.13 -29.80
CA ALA A 557 -21.45 -33.66 -30.24
C ALA A 557 -22.25 -32.70 -31.14
N LEU A 558 -21.95 -31.37 -31.08
CA LEU A 558 -22.58 -30.38 -31.97
C LEU A 558 -22.05 -30.47 -33.41
N ILE A 559 -20.85 -31.00 -33.63
CA ILE A 559 -20.22 -31.10 -34.96
C ILE A 559 -20.56 -32.46 -35.62
N LEU A 560 -20.83 -33.49 -34.83
CA LEU A 560 -21.17 -34.81 -35.36
C LEU A 560 -22.48 -34.70 -36.12
N PRO A 561 -22.54 -35.08 -37.41
CA PRO A 561 -23.80 -35.10 -38.15
C PRO A 561 -24.78 -36.02 -37.41
N THR A 562 -25.94 -35.47 -37.04
CA THR A 562 -27.05 -36.29 -36.57
C THR A 562 -27.28 -37.39 -37.58
N ALA A 563 -26.85 -38.60 -37.23
CA ALA A 563 -27.13 -39.78 -38.03
C ALA A 563 -28.65 -39.82 -38.24
N THR A 564 -29.02 -39.55 -39.47
CA THR A 564 -30.40 -39.58 -39.97
C THR A 564 -31.16 -40.74 -39.33
N LYS A 565 -32.15 -40.45 -38.48
CA LYS A 565 -33.26 -41.38 -38.30
C LYS A 565 -33.92 -41.50 -39.66
N LYS A 566 -33.50 -42.51 -40.45
CA LYS A 566 -34.26 -43.05 -41.57
C LYS A 566 -35.19 -44.10 -40.99
N SER A 567 -36.42 -43.92 -41.38
CA SER A 567 -37.62 -44.78 -41.43
C SER A 567 -38.52 -44.75 -40.24
#